data_fff835829ab73d5230298f43e4608b25
#
_entry.id   fff835829ab73d5230298f43e4608b25
#
_cell.length_a   1.000
_cell.length_b   1.000
_cell.length_c   1.000
_cell.angle_alpha   90.00
_cell.angle_beta   90.00
_cell.angle_gamma   90.00
#
_symmetry.space_group_name_H-M   'P 1'
#
loop_
_entity.id
_entity.type
_entity.pdbx_description
1 polymer ?
#
loop_
_entity_poly.entity_id
_entity_poly.type
_entity_poly.pdbx_seq_one_letter_code
_entity_poly.pdbx_strand_id
1 'polypeptide(L)'
;DKFNEFANGKDVLTISQLELLTQIPANIIDKEHEIIVGQGVRKDFAGKVISNQARNAIHGNKLKMCSLEKLVSDKKNAHCHKKLEQNVLIGPAEQAEHHPDLYAMPLLIDERCELMADHQTGQHIQGMLLVEASRQAFIGVTEEFIYQQESGRYYVINSMAINFASFLFPLPALVHFEFLEKDINDRRGRFKAQVRVTQHQTLCATMDVSFTVYPSTLIAEKEKSLAEVAMQATLVEQQGVAQGVTHA
;
A
#
# COMPACT_ATOMS: atom_id res chain seq x y z
N ASP A 1 -17.08 5.35 -3.04
CA ASP A 1 -17.39 5.24 -1.57
C ASP A 1 -17.41 3.78 -1.10
N LYS A 2 -16.29 3.07 -1.22
CA LYS A 2 -16.20 1.63 -0.88
C LYS A 2 -16.39 1.33 0.63
N PHE A 3 -16.23 2.34 1.50
CA PHE A 3 -16.39 2.20 2.94
C PHE A 3 -17.68 2.82 3.49
N ASN A 4 -18.73 2.85 2.68
CA ASN A 4 -20.02 3.38 3.05
C ASN A 4 -20.63 2.69 4.30
N GLU A 5 -20.46 1.37 4.43
CA GLU A 5 -20.93 0.62 5.60
C GLU A 5 -20.20 1.04 6.89
N PHE A 6 -18.92 1.37 6.81
CA PHE A 6 -18.20 1.90 7.96
C PHE A 6 -18.68 3.29 8.35
N ALA A 7 -19.02 4.15 7.40
CA ALA A 7 -19.50 5.51 7.65
C ALA A 7 -20.93 5.53 8.25
N ASN A 8 -21.74 4.50 7.94
CA ASN A 8 -23.16 4.47 8.32
C ASN A 8 -23.35 4.51 9.84
N GLY A 9 -24.16 5.46 10.31
CA GLY A 9 -24.52 5.62 11.73
C GLY A 9 -23.40 6.13 12.65
N LYS A 10 -22.33 6.72 12.10
CA LYS A 10 -21.20 7.32 12.84
C LYS A 10 -20.98 8.76 12.40
N ASP A 11 -20.17 9.50 13.15
CA ASP A 11 -19.68 10.84 12.76
C ASP A 11 -18.58 10.74 11.67
N VAL A 12 -18.85 9.94 10.65
CA VAL A 12 -17.97 9.69 9.51
C VAL A 12 -18.75 9.97 8.23
N LEU A 13 -18.13 10.70 7.33
CA LEU A 13 -18.69 11.00 6.02
C LEU A 13 -17.89 10.27 4.93
N THR A 14 -18.59 9.79 3.93
CA THR A 14 -17.93 9.43 2.67
C THR A 14 -17.49 10.71 1.95
N ILE A 15 -16.54 10.59 1.02
CA ILE A 15 -16.09 11.75 0.26
C ILE A 15 -17.22 12.37 -0.58
N SER A 16 -18.17 11.57 -1.06
CA SER A 16 -19.35 12.07 -1.78
C SER A 16 -20.31 12.84 -0.87
N GLN A 17 -20.49 12.42 0.37
CA GLN A 17 -21.28 13.17 1.36
C GLN A 17 -20.59 14.49 1.71
N LEU A 18 -19.26 14.49 1.86
CA LEU A 18 -18.50 15.73 2.09
C LEU A 18 -18.63 16.68 0.87
N GLU A 19 -18.60 16.17 -0.37
CA GLU A 19 -18.86 17.00 -1.55
C GLU A 19 -20.21 17.70 -1.48
N LEU A 20 -21.28 17.00 -1.09
CA LEU A 20 -22.60 17.60 -0.91
C LEU A 20 -22.60 18.68 0.17
N LEU A 21 -21.92 18.45 1.30
CA LEU A 21 -21.79 19.47 2.35
C LEU A 21 -21.09 20.73 1.88
N THR A 22 -20.13 20.64 0.97
CA THR A 22 -19.46 21.85 0.41
C THR A 22 -20.38 22.69 -0.48
N GLN A 23 -21.54 22.18 -0.87
CA GLN A 23 -22.53 22.93 -1.66
C GLN A 23 -23.58 23.65 -0.80
N ILE A 24 -23.61 23.34 0.49
CA ILE A 24 -24.53 23.98 1.45
C ILE A 24 -23.94 25.33 1.88
N PRO A 25 -24.77 26.39 1.99
CA PRO A 25 -24.31 27.68 2.51
C PRO A 25 -23.67 27.54 3.90
N ALA A 26 -22.51 28.18 4.10
CA ALA A 26 -21.72 28.04 5.33
C ALA A 26 -22.44 28.46 6.62
N ASN A 27 -23.47 29.32 6.51
CA ASN A 27 -24.32 29.73 7.65
C ASN A 27 -25.23 28.64 8.19
N ILE A 28 -25.42 27.53 7.43
CA ILE A 28 -26.21 26.37 7.87
C ILE A 28 -25.35 25.42 8.73
N ILE A 29 -24.03 25.48 8.59
CA ILE A 29 -23.10 24.71 9.42
C ILE A 29 -22.91 25.46 10.74
N ASP A 30 -23.36 24.86 11.84
CA ASP A 30 -23.42 25.55 13.14
C ASP A 30 -22.04 25.93 13.71
N LYS A 31 -21.06 25.01 13.60
CA LYS A 31 -19.71 25.17 14.18
C LYS A 31 -18.61 24.79 13.19
N GLU A 32 -17.38 25.14 13.53
CA GLU A 32 -16.20 24.69 12.79
C GLU A 32 -16.01 23.18 12.97
N HIS A 33 -15.65 22.51 11.87
CA HIS A 33 -15.31 21.08 11.84
C HIS A 33 -13.92 20.90 11.22
N GLU A 34 -13.07 20.16 11.89
CA GLU A 34 -11.82 19.68 11.33
C GLU A 34 -12.05 18.34 10.63
N ILE A 35 -11.63 18.27 9.36
CA ILE A 35 -11.76 17.05 8.54
C ILE A 35 -10.50 16.22 8.67
N ILE A 36 -10.63 15.00 9.18
CA ILE A 36 -9.57 13.99 9.22
C ILE A 36 -9.83 13.00 8.09
N VAL A 37 -8.82 12.79 7.23
CA VAL A 37 -8.94 11.93 6.07
C VAL A 37 -8.55 10.50 6.43
N GLY A 38 -9.44 9.56 6.14
CA GLY A 38 -9.22 8.12 6.24
C GLY A 38 -8.72 7.49 4.95
N GLN A 39 -8.92 6.18 4.82
CA GLN A 39 -8.53 5.40 3.66
C GLN A 39 -9.62 5.38 2.57
N GLY A 40 -9.25 5.05 1.34
CA GLY A 40 -10.18 4.92 0.22
C GLY A 40 -10.54 6.24 -0.46
N VAL A 41 -9.86 7.33 -0.15
CA VAL A 41 -10.12 8.65 -0.75
C VAL A 41 -9.24 8.86 -1.98
N ARG A 42 -9.86 9.20 -3.10
CA ARG A 42 -9.18 9.54 -4.35
C ARG A 42 -8.67 10.97 -4.33
N LYS A 43 -7.41 11.19 -4.72
CA LYS A 43 -6.80 12.54 -4.77
C LYS A 43 -7.51 13.49 -5.71
N ASP A 44 -7.90 13.01 -6.90
CA ASP A 44 -8.61 13.83 -7.89
C ASP A 44 -9.98 14.28 -7.38
N PHE A 45 -10.69 13.40 -6.67
CA PHE A 45 -11.97 13.74 -6.08
C PHE A 45 -11.80 14.68 -4.85
N ALA A 46 -10.80 14.44 -4.01
CA ALA A 46 -10.45 15.35 -2.92
C ALA A 46 -10.15 16.77 -3.42
N GLY A 47 -9.36 16.90 -4.49
CA GLY A 47 -9.08 18.19 -5.14
C GLY A 47 -10.34 18.90 -5.64
N LYS A 48 -11.31 18.15 -6.18
CA LYS A 48 -12.61 18.67 -6.60
C LYS A 48 -13.41 19.22 -5.39
N VAL A 49 -13.44 18.47 -4.29
CA VAL A 49 -14.13 18.88 -3.05
C VAL A 49 -13.54 20.17 -2.49
N ILE A 50 -12.20 20.26 -2.41
CA ILE A 50 -11.50 21.48 -1.97
C ILE A 50 -11.86 22.68 -2.87
N SER A 51 -11.83 22.47 -4.19
CA SER A 51 -12.15 23.52 -5.16
C SER A 51 -13.62 23.98 -5.07
N ASN A 52 -14.55 23.06 -4.82
CA ASN A 52 -15.96 23.39 -4.62
C ASN A 52 -16.15 24.21 -3.34
N GLN A 53 -15.52 23.82 -2.24
CA GLN A 53 -15.56 24.57 -1.00
C GLN A 53 -15.01 26.00 -1.18
N ALA A 54 -13.85 26.15 -1.81
CA ALA A 54 -13.24 27.46 -2.05
C ALA A 54 -14.16 28.41 -2.85
N ARG A 55 -14.93 27.88 -3.81
CA ARG A 55 -15.91 28.67 -4.58
C ARG A 55 -17.13 29.08 -3.75
N ASN A 56 -17.54 28.23 -2.81
CA ASN A 56 -18.77 28.43 -2.03
C ASN A 56 -18.51 29.12 -0.67
N ALA A 57 -17.25 29.36 -0.31
CA ALA A 57 -16.83 29.93 0.98
C ALA A 57 -17.08 31.43 1.12
N ILE A 58 -18.01 32.01 0.36
CA ILE A 58 -18.32 33.47 0.35
C ILE A 58 -18.71 34.02 1.75
N HIS A 59 -19.13 33.17 2.67
CA HIS A 59 -19.60 33.54 4.02
C HIS A 59 -18.81 32.90 5.18
N GLY A 60 -17.56 32.54 4.94
CA GLY A 60 -16.70 31.90 5.93
C GLY A 60 -16.57 30.41 5.75
N ASN A 61 -15.39 29.89 6.10
CA ASN A 61 -15.04 28.48 5.94
C ASN A 61 -15.12 27.78 7.30
N LYS A 62 -16.19 27.02 7.53
CA LYS A 62 -16.36 26.24 8.77
C LYS A 62 -15.86 24.79 8.67
N LEU A 63 -15.44 24.34 7.47
CA LEU A 63 -14.85 23.02 7.26
C LEU A 63 -13.33 23.20 7.04
N LYS A 64 -12.52 22.79 7.99
CA LYS A 64 -11.04 22.84 7.88
C LYS A 64 -10.55 21.65 7.08
N MET A 65 -10.12 21.88 5.84
CA MET A 65 -9.75 20.86 4.85
C MET A 65 -8.25 20.51 4.85
N CYS A 66 -7.47 20.92 5.86
CA CYS A 66 -6.01 20.76 5.88
C CYS A 66 -5.55 19.32 5.63
N SER A 67 -6.23 18.32 6.20
CA SER A 67 -5.92 16.91 5.94
C SER A 67 -6.22 16.48 4.51
N LEU A 68 -7.26 17.04 3.89
CA LEU A 68 -7.60 16.76 2.49
C LEU A 68 -6.59 17.42 1.53
N GLU A 69 -6.18 18.65 1.82
CA GLU A 69 -5.13 19.37 1.10
C GLU A 69 -3.80 18.64 1.19
N LYS A 70 -3.46 18.13 2.38
CA LYS A 70 -2.30 17.30 2.59
C LYS A 70 -2.38 16.02 1.73
N LEU A 71 -3.50 15.29 1.73
CA LEU A 71 -3.68 14.11 0.88
C LEU A 71 -3.43 14.42 -0.60
N VAL A 72 -3.93 15.56 -1.10
CA VAL A 72 -3.75 15.94 -2.52
C VAL A 72 -2.30 16.28 -2.82
N SER A 73 -1.60 16.96 -1.91
CA SER A 73 -0.20 17.37 -2.07
C SER A 73 0.80 16.24 -1.77
N ASP A 74 0.44 15.30 -0.88
CA ASP A 74 1.33 14.22 -0.45
C ASP A 74 1.75 13.34 -1.64
N LYS A 75 3.04 13.03 -1.67
CA LYS A 75 3.58 12.07 -2.63
C LYS A 75 3.36 10.65 -2.10
N LYS A 76 3.09 9.72 -3.01
CA LYS A 76 3.19 8.30 -2.74
C LYS A 76 4.64 7.83 -2.87
N ASN A 77 4.99 6.70 -2.27
CA ASN A 77 6.35 6.16 -2.37
C ASN A 77 6.66 5.81 -3.83
N ALA A 78 7.72 6.40 -4.37
CA ALA A 78 8.13 6.21 -5.77
C ALA A 78 8.91 4.90 -6.00
N HIS A 79 9.40 4.27 -4.92
CA HIS A 79 10.37 3.17 -4.98
C HIS A 79 9.75 1.78 -4.78
N CYS A 80 8.42 1.68 -4.66
CA CYS A 80 7.72 0.41 -4.36
C CYS A 80 7.40 -0.45 -5.59
N HIS A 81 8.02 -0.20 -6.74
CA HIS A 81 7.87 -0.94 -8.00
C HIS A 81 6.41 -1.03 -8.50
N LYS A 82 5.64 0.03 -8.39
CA LYS A 82 4.28 0.13 -8.93
C LYS A 82 4.21 1.13 -10.08
N LYS A 83 3.55 0.73 -11.18
CA LYS A 83 3.32 1.59 -12.34
C LYS A 83 2.10 2.49 -12.18
N LEU A 84 1.04 1.98 -11.56
CA LEU A 84 -0.21 2.69 -11.34
C LEU A 84 -0.22 3.31 -9.95
N GLU A 85 -0.41 4.62 -9.86
CA GLU A 85 -0.40 5.36 -8.59
C GLU A 85 -1.47 4.84 -7.60
N GLN A 86 -2.64 4.43 -8.10
CA GLN A 86 -3.69 3.86 -7.24
C GLN A 86 -3.29 2.55 -6.56
N ASN A 87 -2.30 1.84 -7.10
CA ASN A 87 -1.78 0.59 -6.52
C ASN A 87 -0.60 0.83 -5.55
N VAL A 88 -0.16 2.08 -5.39
CA VAL A 88 0.80 2.46 -4.36
C VAL A 88 0.06 2.68 -3.05
N LEU A 89 0.36 1.88 -2.04
CA LEU A 89 -0.37 1.82 -0.76
C LEU A 89 0.33 2.55 0.38
N ILE A 90 1.53 3.06 0.16
CA ILE A 90 2.34 3.72 1.20
C ILE A 90 2.82 5.09 0.73
N GLY A 91 2.99 6.00 1.68
CA GLY A 91 3.65 7.29 1.46
C GLY A 91 5.18 7.18 1.56
N PRO A 92 5.89 8.32 1.53
CA PRO A 92 7.32 8.36 1.75
C PRO A 92 7.72 7.73 3.08
N ALA A 93 8.88 7.08 3.11
CA ALA A 93 9.42 6.49 4.32
C ALA A 93 10.23 7.55 5.09
N GLU A 94 10.00 7.63 6.39
CA GLU A 94 10.75 8.46 7.32
C GLU A 94 11.55 7.56 8.25
N GLN A 95 12.87 7.75 8.29
CA GLN A 95 13.76 7.01 9.18
C GLN A 95 13.64 7.56 10.61
N ALA A 96 13.59 6.69 11.60
CA ALA A 96 13.53 7.09 13.00
C ALA A 96 14.87 7.70 13.47
N GLU A 97 14.83 8.85 14.15
CA GLU A 97 16.04 9.59 14.57
C GLU A 97 17.06 8.76 15.38
N HIS A 98 16.58 7.85 16.23
CA HIS A 98 17.42 7.07 17.15
C HIS A 98 17.50 5.57 16.80
N HIS A 99 16.90 5.17 15.65
CA HIS A 99 16.85 3.79 15.19
C HIS A 99 17.10 3.72 13.68
N PRO A 100 18.34 3.58 13.24
CA PRO A 100 18.72 3.67 11.82
C PRO A 100 18.12 2.56 10.95
N ASP A 101 17.60 1.50 11.55
CA ASP A 101 16.97 0.38 10.85
C ASP A 101 15.45 0.41 10.92
N LEU A 102 14.86 1.42 11.58
CA LEU A 102 13.42 1.59 11.74
C LEU A 102 12.91 2.75 10.87
N TYR A 103 11.86 2.49 10.12
CA TYR A 103 11.22 3.43 9.21
C TYR A 103 9.71 3.43 9.46
N ALA A 104 9.08 4.60 9.28
CA ALA A 104 7.64 4.76 9.35
C ALA A 104 7.13 5.42 8.06
N MET A 105 5.97 5.01 7.61
CA MET A 105 5.30 5.57 6.44
C MET A 105 3.78 5.52 6.60
N PRO A 106 3.04 6.53 6.11
CA PRO A 106 1.58 6.49 6.14
C PRO A 106 1.05 5.41 5.21
N LEU A 107 0.00 4.70 5.64
CA LEU A 107 -0.81 3.86 4.77
C LEU A 107 -1.73 4.77 3.95
N LEU A 108 -1.74 4.63 2.62
CA LEU A 108 -2.47 5.49 1.68
C LEU A 108 -3.23 4.65 0.64
N ILE A 109 -4.41 4.18 0.98
CA ILE A 109 -5.23 3.34 0.11
C ILE A 109 -6.15 4.23 -0.74
N ASP A 110 -6.07 4.06 -2.07
CA ASP A 110 -7.01 4.63 -3.05
C ASP A 110 -8.11 3.59 -3.31
N GLU A 111 -9.38 4.00 -3.36
CA GLU A 111 -10.50 3.09 -3.62
C GLU A 111 -10.46 2.41 -5.00
N ARG A 112 -9.64 2.93 -5.94
CA ARG A 112 -9.40 2.33 -7.27
C ARG A 112 -8.29 1.28 -7.25
N CYS A 113 -7.62 1.04 -6.11
CA CYS A 113 -6.61 -0.01 -6.01
C CYS A 113 -7.20 -1.34 -6.49
N GLU A 114 -6.48 -2.02 -7.39
CA GLU A 114 -6.96 -3.27 -8.00
C GLU A 114 -7.25 -4.35 -6.96
N LEU A 115 -6.50 -4.39 -5.85
CA LEU A 115 -6.77 -5.29 -4.72
C LEU A 115 -8.10 -4.99 -4.00
N MET A 116 -8.72 -3.84 -4.25
CA MET A 116 -10.03 -3.50 -3.71
C MET A 116 -11.19 -3.84 -4.67
N ALA A 117 -10.94 -4.52 -5.78
CA ALA A 117 -11.98 -4.84 -6.76
C ALA A 117 -12.96 -5.88 -6.22
N ASP A 118 -12.49 -6.84 -5.42
CA ASP A 118 -13.26 -7.98 -4.91
C ASP A 118 -13.31 -8.02 -3.38
N HIS A 119 -14.32 -8.71 -2.83
CA HIS A 119 -14.45 -9.08 -1.42
C HIS A 119 -14.38 -7.92 -0.41
N GLN A 120 -15.00 -6.77 -0.73
CA GLN A 120 -15.10 -5.66 0.19
C GLN A 120 -16.36 -5.79 1.07
N THR A 121 -16.19 -5.79 2.40
CA THR A 121 -17.32 -5.71 3.34
C THR A 121 -17.81 -4.28 3.52
N GLY A 122 -16.98 -3.29 3.15
CA GLY A 122 -17.25 -1.88 3.38
C GLY A 122 -17.04 -1.40 4.83
N GLN A 123 -16.72 -2.31 5.76
CA GLN A 123 -16.52 -2.01 7.19
C GLN A 123 -15.03 -1.86 7.53
N HIS A 124 -14.16 -2.70 7.00
CA HIS A 124 -12.73 -2.72 7.33
C HIS A 124 -11.86 -2.93 6.09
N ILE A 125 -10.57 -2.66 6.24
CA ILE A 125 -9.56 -2.89 5.22
C ILE A 125 -9.26 -4.39 5.16
N GLN A 126 -9.34 -4.99 3.96
CA GLN A 126 -9.02 -6.41 3.81
C GLN A 126 -7.52 -6.70 4.03
N GLY A 127 -7.23 -7.88 4.59
CA GLY A 127 -5.88 -8.28 4.98
C GLY A 127 -4.87 -8.28 3.83
N MET A 128 -5.28 -8.61 2.59
CA MET A 128 -4.38 -8.64 1.43
C MET A 128 -3.82 -7.26 1.06
N LEU A 129 -4.54 -6.16 1.37
CA LEU A 129 -3.98 -4.81 1.24
C LEU A 129 -2.81 -4.59 2.22
N LEU A 130 -2.88 -5.16 3.43
CA LEU A 130 -1.80 -5.06 4.41
C LEU A 130 -0.59 -5.91 3.99
N VAL A 131 -0.81 -7.09 3.41
CA VAL A 131 0.26 -7.91 2.81
C VAL A 131 0.98 -7.12 1.72
N GLU A 132 0.24 -6.51 0.80
CA GLU A 132 0.82 -5.75 -0.30
C GLU A 132 1.49 -4.45 0.18
N ALA A 133 0.89 -3.72 1.13
CA ALA A 133 1.52 -2.54 1.73
C ALA A 133 2.84 -2.89 2.41
N SER A 134 2.90 -4.03 3.12
CA SER A 134 4.12 -4.53 3.73
C SER A 134 5.18 -4.92 2.68
N ARG A 135 4.75 -5.53 1.56
CA ARG A 135 5.64 -5.82 0.43
C ARG A 135 6.21 -4.53 -0.17
N GLN A 136 5.39 -3.52 -0.35
CA GLN A 136 5.83 -2.21 -0.84
C GLN A 136 6.80 -1.55 0.13
N ALA A 137 6.58 -1.68 1.45
CA ALA A 137 7.43 -1.10 2.47
C ALA A 137 8.87 -1.65 2.40
N PHE A 138 9.07 -2.98 2.34
CA PHE A 138 10.42 -3.51 2.28
C PHE A 138 11.12 -3.21 0.95
N ILE A 139 10.40 -3.19 -0.18
CA ILE A 139 10.97 -2.77 -1.46
C ILE A 139 11.35 -1.29 -1.40
N GLY A 140 10.40 -0.42 -1.05
CA GLY A 140 10.59 1.03 -1.07
C GLY A 140 11.73 1.49 -0.15
N VAL A 141 11.77 0.98 1.09
CA VAL A 141 12.86 1.32 2.04
C VAL A 141 14.21 0.79 1.55
N THR A 142 14.26 -0.43 1.02
CA THR A 142 15.52 -1.01 0.55
C THR A 142 16.07 -0.26 -0.67
N GLU A 143 15.20 0.12 -1.63
CA GLU A 143 15.59 0.92 -2.80
C GLU A 143 16.09 2.31 -2.41
N GLU A 144 15.36 2.98 -1.52
CA GLU A 144 15.61 4.37 -1.17
C GLU A 144 16.85 4.52 -0.26
N PHE A 145 16.97 3.67 0.78
CA PHE A 145 17.97 3.87 1.84
C PHE A 145 19.19 2.94 1.74
N ILE A 146 19.07 1.78 1.10
CA ILE A 146 20.18 0.84 0.98
C ILE A 146 20.87 0.99 -0.39
N TYR A 147 20.10 0.95 -1.47
CA TYR A 147 20.65 0.99 -2.83
C TYR A 147 20.63 2.38 -3.47
N GLN A 148 20.08 3.39 -2.79
CA GLN A 148 20.06 4.79 -3.20
C GLN A 148 19.66 4.98 -4.68
N GLN A 149 18.60 4.27 -5.08
CA GLN A 149 18.03 4.33 -6.43
C GLN A 149 18.92 3.74 -7.55
N GLU A 150 19.90 2.90 -7.24
CA GLU A 150 20.58 2.12 -8.26
C GLU A 150 19.55 1.29 -9.06
N SER A 151 19.41 1.56 -10.34
CA SER A 151 18.44 0.88 -11.20
C SER A 151 18.77 -0.61 -11.40
N GLY A 152 17.74 -1.41 -11.62
CA GLY A 152 17.90 -2.80 -12.06
C GLY A 152 18.13 -3.78 -10.92
N ARG A 153 17.40 -3.64 -9.82
CA ARG A 153 17.37 -4.61 -8.72
C ARG A 153 16.17 -5.55 -8.87
N TYR A 154 16.36 -6.79 -8.48
CA TYR A 154 15.36 -7.85 -8.50
C TYR A 154 15.19 -8.43 -7.10
N TYR A 155 13.95 -8.46 -6.62
CA TYR A 155 13.59 -8.88 -5.27
C TYR A 155 13.04 -10.31 -5.28
N VAL A 156 13.68 -11.21 -4.57
CA VAL A 156 13.23 -12.58 -4.35
C VAL A 156 12.78 -12.71 -2.90
N ILE A 157 11.51 -12.98 -2.70
CA ILE A 157 10.97 -13.29 -1.37
C ILE A 157 11.33 -14.73 -1.03
N ASN A 158 12.10 -14.93 0.05
CA ASN A 158 12.48 -16.26 0.52
C ASN A 158 11.41 -16.84 1.47
N SER A 159 10.88 -15.99 2.35
CA SER A 159 9.77 -16.33 3.24
C SER A 159 8.99 -15.08 3.62
N MET A 160 7.70 -15.25 3.87
CA MET A 160 6.81 -14.22 4.34
C MET A 160 5.75 -14.86 5.23
N ALA A 161 5.64 -14.39 6.46
CA ALA A 161 4.62 -14.82 7.41
C ALA A 161 3.92 -13.60 7.97
N ILE A 162 2.60 -13.57 7.90
CA ILE A 162 1.79 -12.48 8.44
C ILE A 162 0.87 -12.99 9.54
N ASN A 163 0.75 -12.18 10.60
CA ASN A 163 -0.22 -12.37 11.67
C ASN A 163 -1.13 -11.14 11.73
N PHE A 164 -2.44 -11.37 11.65
CA PHE A 164 -3.47 -10.34 11.80
C PHE A 164 -3.94 -10.34 13.26
N ALA A 165 -3.60 -9.27 13.99
CA ALA A 165 -3.91 -9.13 15.41
C ALA A 165 -5.25 -8.43 15.66
N SER A 166 -5.63 -7.49 14.77
CA SER A 166 -6.86 -6.70 14.86
C SER A 166 -7.35 -6.27 13.50
N PHE A 167 -8.63 -5.91 13.39
CA PHE A 167 -9.15 -5.25 12.20
C PHE A 167 -8.52 -3.87 12.03
N LEU A 168 -8.20 -3.54 10.77
CA LEU A 168 -7.86 -2.19 10.37
C LEU A 168 -9.09 -1.53 9.75
N PHE A 169 -9.50 -0.40 10.26
CA PHE A 169 -10.62 0.37 9.72
C PHE A 169 -10.13 1.41 8.70
N PRO A 170 -11.03 2.00 7.88
CA PRO A 170 -10.66 3.02 6.90
C PRO A 170 -10.37 4.38 7.53
N LEU A 171 -9.51 4.40 8.52
CA LEU A 171 -9.00 5.56 9.27
C LEU A 171 -7.49 5.70 9.03
N PRO A 172 -6.83 6.81 9.44
CA PRO A 172 -5.38 6.95 9.35
C PRO A 172 -4.64 5.79 10.01
N ALA A 173 -3.59 5.29 9.35
CA ALA A 173 -2.77 4.19 9.84
C ALA A 173 -1.31 4.34 9.38
N LEU A 174 -0.39 3.70 10.10
CA LEU A 174 1.04 3.71 9.82
C LEU A 174 1.55 2.29 9.53
N VAL A 175 2.50 2.23 8.62
CA VAL A 175 3.31 1.04 8.34
C VAL A 175 4.71 1.31 8.89
N HIS A 176 5.16 0.48 9.82
CA HIS A 176 6.50 0.52 10.39
C HIS A 176 7.30 -0.63 9.79
N PHE A 177 8.48 -0.33 9.29
CA PHE A 177 9.40 -1.31 8.72
C PHE A 177 10.70 -1.28 9.53
N GLU A 178 11.22 -2.46 9.88
CA GLU A 178 12.47 -2.59 10.64
C GLU A 178 13.35 -3.68 10.03
N PHE A 179 14.60 -3.32 9.69
CA PHE A 179 15.61 -4.31 9.36
C PHE A 179 16.08 -5.02 10.62
N LEU A 180 15.96 -6.34 10.64
CA LEU A 180 16.49 -7.19 11.73
C LEU A 180 17.89 -7.73 11.41
N GLU A 181 18.14 -8.07 10.13
CA GLU A 181 19.42 -8.56 9.65
C GLU A 181 19.69 -8.01 8.24
N LYS A 182 20.94 -7.63 7.98
CA LYS A 182 21.45 -7.19 6.67
C LYS A 182 22.77 -7.89 6.37
N ASP A 183 22.82 -8.70 5.30
CA ASP A 183 24.02 -9.32 4.74
C ASP A 183 24.17 -8.90 3.29
N ILE A 184 25.03 -7.94 3.03
CA ILE A 184 25.20 -7.29 1.72
C ILE A 184 26.60 -7.54 1.21
N ASN A 185 26.71 -7.99 -0.05
CA ASN A 185 27.95 -8.16 -0.77
C ASN A 185 27.75 -7.79 -2.26
N ASP A 186 28.84 -7.83 -3.04
CA ASP A 186 28.83 -7.43 -4.46
C ASP A 186 27.83 -8.21 -5.34
N ARG A 187 27.42 -9.40 -4.92
CA ARG A 187 26.54 -10.28 -5.70
C ARG A 187 25.08 -10.18 -5.30
N ARG A 188 24.81 -9.81 -4.02
CA ARG A 188 23.43 -9.81 -3.48
C ARG A 188 23.36 -9.09 -2.14
N GLY A 189 22.16 -8.66 -1.77
CA GLY A 189 21.80 -8.33 -0.39
C GLY A 189 20.79 -9.34 0.14
N ARG A 190 21.02 -9.91 1.32
CA ARG A 190 20.04 -10.71 2.07
C ARG A 190 19.54 -9.91 3.27
N PHE A 191 18.25 -9.96 3.47
CA PHE A 191 17.58 -9.18 4.51
C PHE A 191 16.59 -10.05 5.27
N LYS A 192 16.53 -9.83 6.60
CA LYS A 192 15.37 -10.18 7.41
C LYS A 192 14.80 -8.89 7.97
N ALA A 193 13.50 -8.76 7.91
CA ALA A 193 12.82 -7.56 8.37
C ALA A 193 11.47 -7.91 8.99
N GLN A 194 10.98 -7.00 9.80
CA GLN A 194 9.63 -7.03 10.34
C GLN A 194 8.87 -5.79 9.89
N VAL A 195 7.63 -5.98 9.48
CA VAL A 195 6.69 -4.90 9.18
C VAL A 195 5.54 -4.96 10.17
N ARG A 196 5.19 -3.83 10.76
CA ARG A 196 4.05 -3.68 11.66
C ARG A 196 3.10 -2.64 11.09
N VAL A 197 1.82 -2.97 11.03
CA VAL A 197 0.77 -2.03 10.66
C VAL A 197 0.00 -1.65 11.91
N THR A 198 -0.05 -0.35 12.21
CA THR A 198 -0.71 0.18 13.40
C THR A 198 -1.76 1.21 13.04
N GLN A 199 -2.84 1.24 13.80
CA GLN A 199 -3.88 2.26 13.75
C GLN A 199 -4.08 2.82 15.14
N HIS A 200 -3.87 4.14 15.30
CA HIS A 200 -3.71 4.77 16.61
C HIS A 200 -2.57 4.07 17.39
N GLN A 201 -2.86 3.43 18.50
CA GLN A 201 -1.91 2.65 19.29
C GLN A 201 -2.13 1.13 19.18
N THR A 202 -3.06 0.70 18.30
CA THR A 202 -3.42 -0.70 18.13
C THR A 202 -2.59 -1.34 17.03
N LEU A 203 -1.93 -2.46 17.34
CA LEU A 203 -1.28 -3.31 16.36
C LEU A 203 -2.35 -4.08 15.58
N CYS A 204 -2.40 -3.88 14.26
CA CYS A 204 -3.36 -4.56 13.38
C CYS A 204 -2.75 -5.78 12.69
N ALA A 205 -1.51 -5.67 12.23
CA ALA A 205 -0.81 -6.78 11.60
C ALA A 205 0.70 -6.71 11.84
N THR A 206 1.34 -7.88 11.87
CA THR A 206 2.81 -8.04 11.86
C THR A 206 3.18 -9.00 10.76
N MET A 207 4.18 -8.64 9.95
CA MET A 207 4.75 -9.49 8.91
C MET A 207 6.24 -9.67 9.16
N ASP A 208 6.68 -10.90 9.28
CA ASP A 208 8.09 -11.28 9.24
C ASP A 208 8.45 -11.67 7.81
N VAL A 209 9.48 -11.07 7.25
CA VAL A 209 9.89 -11.30 5.87
C VAL A 209 11.38 -11.53 5.77
N SER A 210 11.76 -12.52 4.96
CA SER A 210 13.13 -12.73 4.50
C SER A 210 13.16 -12.61 2.99
N PHE A 211 14.05 -11.78 2.47
CA PHE A 211 14.16 -11.54 1.03
C PHE A 211 15.62 -11.35 0.60
N THR A 212 15.86 -11.59 -0.68
CA THR A 212 17.17 -11.39 -1.29
C THR A 212 17.04 -10.45 -2.48
N VAL A 213 17.95 -9.50 -2.58
CA VAL A 213 18.03 -8.54 -3.68
C VAL A 213 19.24 -8.86 -4.54
N TYR A 214 19.01 -8.98 -5.83
CA TYR A 214 20.05 -9.25 -6.82
C TYR A 214 20.10 -8.15 -7.88
N PRO A 215 21.25 -7.96 -8.55
CA PRO A 215 21.27 -7.29 -9.84
C PRO A 215 20.34 -7.99 -10.83
N SER A 216 19.49 -7.23 -11.55
CA SER A 216 18.47 -7.80 -12.43
C SER A 216 19.06 -8.69 -13.54
N THR A 217 20.25 -8.36 -14.03
CA THR A 217 20.96 -9.13 -15.07
C THR A 217 21.24 -10.58 -14.65
N LEU A 218 21.65 -10.80 -13.39
CA LEU A 218 21.95 -12.14 -12.88
C LEU A 218 20.69 -13.03 -12.78
N ILE A 219 19.55 -12.44 -12.42
CA ILE A 219 18.32 -13.19 -12.27
C ILE A 219 17.68 -13.48 -13.63
N ALA A 220 17.74 -12.54 -14.58
CA ALA A 220 17.15 -12.73 -15.91
C ALA A 220 17.73 -13.99 -16.63
N GLU A 221 19.04 -14.20 -16.55
CA GLU A 221 19.70 -15.38 -17.11
C GLU A 221 19.24 -16.67 -16.40
N LYS A 222 19.19 -16.64 -15.07
CA LYS A 222 18.76 -17.79 -14.27
C LYS A 222 17.28 -18.14 -14.52
N GLU A 223 16.40 -17.15 -14.57
CA GLU A 223 14.98 -17.34 -14.86
C GLU A 223 14.77 -17.95 -16.26
N LYS A 224 15.49 -17.43 -17.27
CA LYS A 224 15.44 -17.98 -18.62
C LYS A 224 15.82 -19.48 -18.64
N SER A 225 16.94 -19.83 -18.01
CA SER A 225 17.40 -21.24 -17.96
C SER A 225 16.39 -22.13 -17.22
N LEU A 226 15.85 -21.68 -16.08
CA LEU A 226 14.85 -22.45 -15.33
C LEU A 226 13.53 -22.59 -16.09
N ALA A 227 13.09 -21.56 -16.81
CA ALA A 227 11.90 -21.62 -17.65
C ALA A 227 12.06 -22.62 -18.81
N GLU A 228 13.24 -22.68 -19.45
CA GLU A 228 13.55 -23.67 -20.47
C GLU A 228 13.49 -25.11 -19.92
N VAL A 229 14.07 -25.36 -18.75
CA VAL A 229 14.01 -26.66 -18.06
C VAL A 229 12.57 -27.04 -17.73
N ALA A 230 11.76 -26.11 -17.15
CA ALA A 230 10.37 -26.38 -16.84
C ALA A 230 9.53 -26.69 -18.08
N MET A 231 9.74 -25.93 -19.16
CA MET A 231 9.07 -26.17 -20.44
C MET A 231 9.40 -27.59 -21.00
N GLN A 232 10.68 -27.97 -21.01
CA GLN A 232 11.09 -29.29 -21.49
C GLN A 232 10.49 -30.42 -20.64
N ALA A 233 10.48 -30.29 -19.32
CA ALA A 233 9.87 -31.26 -18.43
C ALA A 233 8.37 -31.46 -18.72
N THR A 234 7.64 -30.34 -18.93
CA THR A 234 6.21 -30.40 -19.29
C THR A 234 5.96 -31.08 -20.62
N LEU A 235 6.80 -30.83 -21.64
CA LEU A 235 6.68 -31.49 -22.95
C LEU A 235 6.92 -33.00 -22.86
N VAL A 236 7.93 -33.42 -22.10
CA VAL A 236 8.22 -34.87 -21.88
C VAL A 236 7.06 -35.57 -21.18
N GLU A 237 6.48 -34.93 -20.14
CA GLU A 237 5.34 -35.50 -19.43
C GLU A 237 4.12 -35.66 -20.33
N GLN A 238 3.79 -34.65 -21.16
CA GLN A 238 2.68 -34.75 -22.11
C GLN A 238 2.88 -35.84 -23.17
N GLN A 239 4.10 -36.01 -23.67
CA GLN A 239 4.41 -37.06 -24.64
C GLN A 239 4.31 -38.48 -24.02
N GLY A 240 4.71 -38.62 -22.75
CA GLY A 240 4.57 -39.87 -22.00
C GLY A 240 3.11 -40.28 -21.77
N VAL A 241 2.24 -39.27 -21.44
CA VAL A 241 0.80 -39.50 -21.28
C VAL A 241 0.14 -39.88 -22.62
N ALA A 242 0.53 -39.24 -23.72
CA ALA A 242 -0.02 -39.57 -25.05
C ALA A 242 0.34 -41.02 -25.53
N GLN A 243 1.49 -41.53 -25.13
CA GLN A 243 1.91 -42.92 -25.45
C GLN A 243 1.29 -43.94 -24.50
N GLY A 244 0.94 -43.58 -23.27
CA GLY A 244 0.28 -44.48 -22.31
C GLY A 244 -1.20 -44.72 -22.57
N VAL A 245 -1.89 -43.87 -23.31
CA VAL A 245 -3.33 -43.98 -23.64
C VAL A 245 -3.56 -44.90 -24.87
N THR A 246 -2.52 -45.28 -25.63
CA THR A 246 -2.63 -46.13 -26.80
C THR A 246 -2.52 -47.63 -26.50
N HIS A 247 -2.41 -48.02 -25.25
CA HIS A 247 -2.30 -49.44 -24.82
C HIS A 247 -3.33 -49.87 -23.74
N ALA A 248 -4.54 -49.31 -23.76
CA ALA A 248 -5.64 -49.78 -22.92
C ALA A 248 -6.88 -50.11 -23.77
#